data_4188a9ae46302b5d005722fc26d5c270
#
_entry.id   4188a9ae46302b5d005722fc26d5c270
#
_cell.length_a   1.000
_cell.length_b   1.000
_cell.length_c   1.000
_cell.angle_alpha   90.00
_cell.angle_beta   90.00
_cell.angle_gamma   90.00
#
_symmetry.space_group_name_H-M   'P 1'
#
loop_
_entity.id
_entity.type
_entity.pdbx_description
1 polymer ?
#
loop_
_entity_poly.entity_id
_entity_poly.type
_entity_poly.pdbx_seq_one_letter_code
_entity_poly.pdbx_strand_id
1 'polypeptide(L)'
;MKPAVIALLGAITALTALLLNGCGQQRAEAEVAASAKSTIPATPAYLGATYAPTLKKQPTVAAMTALGRTMFSDPSLSASGKMSCATCHSPEHAFGPPNNLAVQLGGKEMKTLGTRAVPSLRYIQNVPAFTEHFFDDDGDDSIDAGPTGGHNWDGRAPSTHDQARIPLLSMHEMGNADAAEVVAKLKKASYAAQFRATFGEDIFDNQEQAFKWALMALEVFQESPAEFYPYNSKYDAFLRQQTQLSKQELNGLRLFNDPAKGNCASCHISEITASGAFPQFTDYGLIAIGVPRNPHIPANADPKYFDMGLCGPDRTDLKDKTEYCGMFKTPSLRNVAMRQVFFHNGAFTSLEQVMKFYVQRDTQPQKWYPRDKDGTVRKYDDLPKEYRGNVNVEAPFDRKPGDRPALTDGEIKDVIAFLKTLNDGYQP
;
A
#
# COMPACT_ATOMS: atom_id res chain seq x y z
N MET A 1 -55.02 12.75 -36.76
CA MET A 1 -55.25 12.07 -38.09
C MET A 1 -54.19 10.94 -38.17
N LYS A 2 -54.63 9.68 -38.06
CA LYS A 2 -53.97 8.46 -38.56
C LYS A 2 -54.38 8.34 -40.04
N PRO A 3 -53.74 7.56 -40.94
CA PRO A 3 -53.17 6.20 -40.79
C PRO A 3 -51.85 6.04 -41.57
N ALA A 4 -51.20 4.90 -41.84
CA ALA A 4 -51.60 3.50 -41.98
C ALA A 4 -50.40 2.54 -41.91
N VAL A 5 -50.70 1.32 -41.50
CA VAL A 5 -49.96 0.08 -41.54
C VAL A 5 -49.73 -0.40 -42.97
N ILE A 6 -48.59 -1.04 -43.28
CA ILE A 6 -48.53 -2.14 -44.25
C ILE A 6 -47.57 -3.22 -43.74
N ALA A 7 -48.09 -4.38 -43.46
CA ALA A 7 -47.40 -5.65 -43.31
C ALA A 7 -47.32 -6.34 -44.68
N LEU A 8 -46.26 -7.07 -44.93
CA LEU A 8 -46.29 -8.11 -45.97
C LEU A 8 -45.49 -9.35 -45.50
N LEU A 9 -46.25 -10.43 -45.42
CA LEU A 9 -45.85 -11.84 -45.30
C LEU A 9 -45.34 -12.37 -46.63
N GLY A 10 -44.55 -13.44 -46.59
CA GLY A 10 -44.30 -14.38 -47.69
C GLY A 10 -43.01 -15.15 -47.41
N ALA A 11 -43.07 -16.29 -46.93
CA ALA A 11 -43.45 -17.68 -47.27
C ALA A 11 -42.23 -18.48 -47.72
N ILE A 12 -41.87 -19.41 -46.87
CA ILE A 12 -41.52 -20.85 -46.99
C ILE A 12 -41.26 -21.36 -48.39
N THR A 13 -40.07 -21.99 -48.60
CA THR A 13 -40.00 -23.27 -49.35
C THR A 13 -38.88 -24.16 -48.77
N ALA A 14 -39.23 -25.42 -48.69
CA ALA A 14 -38.53 -26.53 -48.05
C ALA A 14 -37.66 -27.34 -49.00
N LEU A 15 -36.75 -28.10 -48.39
CA LEU A 15 -36.35 -29.47 -48.73
C LEU A 15 -35.54 -29.72 -49.99
N THR A 16 -34.28 -30.15 -49.87
CA THR A 16 -33.90 -31.54 -50.26
C THR A 16 -32.52 -31.89 -49.68
N ALA A 17 -32.50 -33.09 -49.13
CA ALA A 17 -31.33 -33.77 -48.60
C ALA A 17 -30.34 -34.20 -49.69
N LEU A 18 -29.06 -34.25 -49.32
CA LEU A 18 -28.17 -35.28 -49.84
C LEU A 18 -27.15 -35.68 -48.81
N LEU A 19 -27.28 -36.87 -48.30
CA LEU A 19 -26.27 -37.64 -47.60
C LEU A 19 -25.07 -37.81 -48.52
N LEU A 20 -23.86 -37.59 -48.05
CA LEU A 20 -22.62 -38.35 -48.33
C LEU A 20 -21.43 -37.47 -47.86
N ASN A 21 -20.83 -37.84 -46.76
CA ASN A 21 -19.40 -37.93 -46.50
C ASN A 21 -19.08 -37.92 -45.00
N GLY A 22 -19.48 -38.96 -44.37
CA GLY A 22 -18.97 -39.33 -43.04
C GLY A 22 -17.79 -40.28 -43.18
N CYS A 23 -16.60 -39.77 -43.50
CA CYS A 23 -15.34 -40.55 -43.37
C CYS A 23 -14.06 -39.69 -43.30
N GLY A 24 -14.17 -38.37 -43.29
CA GLY A 24 -13.00 -37.45 -43.24
C GLY A 24 -12.75 -36.78 -41.90
N GLN A 25 -13.79 -36.64 -41.07
CA GLN A 25 -13.65 -35.85 -39.82
C GLN A 25 -13.08 -36.63 -38.64
N GLN A 26 -13.25 -37.94 -38.57
CA GLN A 26 -12.69 -38.73 -37.44
C GLN A 26 -11.18 -38.96 -37.50
N ARG A 27 -10.52 -38.78 -38.66
CA ARG A 27 -9.06 -38.86 -38.76
C ARG A 27 -8.36 -37.55 -38.42
N ALA A 28 -9.00 -36.39 -38.59
CA ALA A 28 -8.44 -35.10 -38.26
C ALA A 28 -8.44 -34.83 -36.73
N GLU A 29 -9.48 -35.30 -36.03
CA GLU A 29 -9.53 -35.15 -34.55
C GLU A 29 -8.55 -36.09 -33.81
N ALA A 30 -8.21 -37.24 -34.38
CA ALA A 30 -7.23 -38.17 -33.79
C ALA A 30 -5.77 -37.69 -33.98
N GLU A 31 -5.47 -36.96 -35.05
CA GLU A 31 -4.11 -36.40 -35.26
C GLU A 31 -3.86 -35.11 -34.47
N VAL A 32 -4.90 -34.29 -34.19
CA VAL A 32 -4.77 -33.12 -33.33
C VAL A 32 -4.59 -33.51 -31.85
N ALA A 33 -5.20 -34.62 -31.41
CA ALA A 33 -5.04 -35.12 -30.05
C ALA A 33 -3.67 -35.78 -29.76
N ALA A 34 -2.95 -36.21 -30.79
CA ALA A 34 -1.63 -36.86 -30.64
C ALA A 34 -0.44 -35.86 -30.69
N SER A 35 -0.67 -34.61 -31.13
CA SER A 35 0.40 -33.58 -31.26
C SER A 35 0.49 -32.58 -30.10
N ALA A 36 -0.43 -32.62 -29.15
CA ALA A 36 -0.36 -31.80 -27.97
C ALA A 36 0.31 -32.52 -26.80
N LYS A 37 1.51 -33.05 -26.97
CA LYS A 37 2.46 -33.10 -25.86
C LYS A 37 2.91 -31.67 -25.65
N SER A 38 2.22 -30.97 -24.73
CA SER A 38 2.68 -29.74 -24.15
C SER A 38 4.09 -29.97 -23.58
N THR A 39 5.09 -29.67 -24.38
CA THR A 39 6.42 -29.46 -23.84
C THR A 39 6.37 -28.13 -23.10
N ILE A 40 5.94 -28.17 -21.83
CA ILE A 40 6.28 -27.09 -20.89
C ILE A 40 7.80 -26.96 -21.03
N PRO A 41 8.34 -25.80 -21.44
CA PRO A 41 9.77 -25.63 -21.51
C PRO A 41 10.34 -26.02 -20.14
N ALA A 42 11.36 -26.87 -20.11
CA ALA A 42 12.02 -27.19 -18.87
C ALA A 42 12.42 -25.89 -18.20
N THR A 43 11.99 -25.69 -16.96
CA THR A 43 12.35 -24.49 -16.16
C THR A 43 13.86 -24.31 -16.29
N PRO A 44 14.35 -23.13 -16.71
CA PRO A 44 15.76 -22.92 -16.87
C PRO A 44 16.51 -23.34 -15.60
N ALA A 45 17.59 -24.09 -15.74
CA ALA A 45 18.34 -24.67 -14.60
C ALA A 45 18.73 -23.62 -13.52
N TYR A 46 18.92 -22.36 -13.94
CA TYR A 46 19.22 -21.26 -13.01
C TYR A 46 18.02 -20.88 -12.11
N LEU A 47 16.79 -20.99 -12.60
CA LEU A 47 15.59 -20.75 -11.77
C LEU A 47 15.42 -21.86 -10.73
N GLY A 48 15.66 -23.11 -11.10
CA GLY A 48 15.64 -24.23 -10.17
C GLY A 48 16.70 -24.08 -9.06
N ALA A 49 17.90 -23.61 -9.39
CA ALA A 49 18.95 -23.33 -8.40
C ALA A 49 18.60 -22.14 -7.48
N THR A 50 17.91 -21.12 -8.01
CA THR A 50 17.54 -19.92 -7.24
C THR A 50 16.41 -20.18 -6.26
N TYR A 51 15.43 -21.01 -6.64
CA TYR A 51 14.25 -21.29 -5.85
C TYR A 51 14.23 -22.68 -5.20
N ALA A 52 15.31 -23.46 -5.37
CA ALA A 52 15.40 -24.76 -4.72
C ALA A 52 15.34 -24.57 -3.19
N PRO A 53 14.53 -25.35 -2.46
CA PRO A 53 14.46 -25.26 -1.02
C PRO A 53 15.84 -25.56 -0.41
N THR A 54 16.41 -24.58 0.27
CA THR A 54 17.70 -24.73 0.97
C THR A 54 17.54 -25.32 2.37
N LEU A 55 16.29 -25.54 2.79
CA LEU A 55 15.97 -26.13 4.09
C LEU A 55 15.79 -27.64 3.98
N LYS A 56 16.38 -28.36 4.93
CA LYS A 56 16.13 -29.80 5.10
C LYS A 56 14.70 -30.08 5.57
N LYS A 57 14.07 -29.14 6.25
CA LYS A 57 12.70 -29.20 6.73
C LYS A 57 11.86 -28.11 6.08
N GLN A 58 10.71 -28.47 5.51
CA GLN A 58 9.74 -27.50 4.97
C GLN A 58 8.91 -26.92 6.12
N PRO A 59 8.95 -25.60 6.35
CA PRO A 59 8.15 -24.94 7.37
C PRO A 59 6.68 -24.93 6.98
N THR A 60 5.76 -25.03 7.94
CA THR A 60 4.35 -24.79 7.70
C THR A 60 4.01 -23.31 7.88
N VAL A 61 2.98 -22.82 7.16
CA VAL A 61 2.47 -21.44 7.31
C VAL A 61 2.12 -21.17 8.78
N ALA A 62 1.44 -22.09 9.45
CA ALA A 62 1.06 -21.94 10.86
C ALA A 62 2.27 -21.77 11.80
N ALA A 63 3.35 -22.56 11.59
CA ALA A 63 4.57 -22.46 12.39
C ALA A 63 5.30 -21.12 12.14
N MET A 64 5.38 -20.70 10.88
CA MET A 64 5.97 -19.41 10.51
C MET A 64 5.16 -18.23 11.06
N THR A 65 3.84 -18.26 10.94
CA THR A 65 2.94 -17.24 11.51
C THR A 65 3.13 -17.10 13.02
N ALA A 66 3.14 -18.23 13.75
CA ALA A 66 3.33 -18.21 15.21
C ALA A 66 4.70 -17.66 15.61
N LEU A 67 5.74 -18.04 14.89
CA LEU A 67 7.10 -17.56 15.11
C LEU A 67 7.22 -16.07 14.78
N GLY A 68 6.72 -15.65 13.63
CA GLY A 68 6.73 -14.24 13.19
C GLY A 68 5.99 -13.34 14.17
N ARG A 69 4.83 -13.79 14.70
CA ARG A 69 4.08 -13.07 15.77
C ARG A 69 4.92 -12.88 17.01
N THR A 70 5.64 -13.92 17.45
CA THR A 70 6.51 -13.83 18.62
C THR A 70 7.65 -12.85 18.38
N MET A 71 8.30 -12.95 17.22
CA MET A 71 9.39 -12.05 16.82
C MET A 71 8.94 -10.60 16.68
N PHE A 72 7.75 -10.37 16.13
CA PHE A 72 7.18 -9.04 15.95
C PHE A 72 7.03 -8.27 17.27
N SER A 73 6.79 -9.01 18.37
CA SER A 73 6.62 -8.45 19.72
C SER A 73 7.87 -8.56 20.59
N ASP A 74 8.98 -9.09 20.09
CA ASP A 74 10.20 -9.33 20.88
C ASP A 74 11.16 -8.12 20.88
N PRO A 75 11.27 -7.37 21.99
CA PRO A 75 12.19 -6.25 22.08
C PRO A 75 13.67 -6.67 22.12
N SER A 76 13.98 -7.93 22.47
CA SER A 76 15.36 -8.41 22.54
C SER A 76 16.04 -8.46 21.17
N LEU A 77 15.28 -8.41 20.08
CA LEU A 77 15.80 -8.32 18.72
C LEU A 77 16.37 -6.94 18.37
N SER A 78 16.09 -5.89 19.16
CA SER A 78 16.71 -4.57 18.94
C SER A 78 18.07 -4.43 19.63
N ALA A 79 18.87 -3.48 19.17
CA ALA A 79 20.14 -3.13 19.82
C ALA A 79 19.94 -2.56 21.23
N SER A 80 18.79 -1.91 21.47
CA SER A 80 18.43 -1.36 22.77
C SER A 80 17.88 -2.41 23.75
N GLY A 81 17.39 -3.55 23.24
CA GLY A 81 16.60 -4.52 24.02
C GLY A 81 15.25 -4.00 24.51
N LYS A 82 14.77 -2.85 23.99
CA LYS A 82 13.57 -2.14 24.45
C LYS A 82 12.55 -1.88 23.35
N MET A 83 12.88 -2.16 22.08
CA MET A 83 12.05 -1.90 20.92
C MET A 83 11.76 -3.18 20.15
N SER A 84 10.52 -3.39 19.81
CA SER A 84 10.05 -4.42 18.87
C SER A 84 9.31 -3.76 17.71
N CYS A 85 8.89 -4.54 16.70
CA CYS A 85 8.02 -4.03 15.65
C CYS A 85 6.72 -3.44 16.22
N ALA A 86 6.11 -4.14 17.21
CA ALA A 86 4.90 -3.70 17.90
C ALA A 86 5.06 -2.36 18.67
N THR A 87 6.28 -1.93 18.98
CA THR A 87 6.53 -0.64 19.64
C THR A 87 6.11 0.54 18.76
N CYS A 88 6.33 0.44 17.45
CA CYS A 88 5.96 1.47 16.48
C CYS A 88 4.70 1.09 15.68
N HIS A 89 4.47 -0.20 15.48
CA HIS A 89 3.31 -0.76 14.78
C HIS A 89 2.36 -1.43 15.77
N SER A 90 1.61 -0.59 16.54
CA SER A 90 0.73 -1.05 17.62
C SER A 90 -0.49 -1.80 17.08
N PRO A 91 -0.75 -3.05 17.53
CA PRO A 91 -1.95 -3.80 17.15
C PRO A 91 -3.25 -3.05 17.47
N GLU A 92 -3.30 -2.31 18.60
CA GLU A 92 -4.44 -1.52 19.06
C GLU A 92 -4.72 -0.32 18.15
N HIS A 93 -3.73 0.09 17.33
CA HIS A 93 -3.82 1.19 16.38
C HIS A 93 -3.74 0.70 14.92
N ALA A 94 -4.31 -0.47 14.64
CA ALA A 94 -4.29 -1.10 13.31
C ALA A 94 -2.87 -1.28 12.75
N PHE A 95 -1.91 -1.66 13.60
CA PHE A 95 -0.49 -1.78 13.28
C PHE A 95 0.12 -0.49 12.70
N GLY A 96 -0.46 0.64 13.08
CA GLY A 96 0.08 1.99 12.85
C GLY A 96 0.72 2.56 14.13
N PRO A 97 1.08 3.87 14.12
CA PRO A 97 1.76 4.49 15.26
C PRO A 97 0.88 4.52 16.52
N PRO A 98 1.48 4.26 17.71
CA PRO A 98 0.74 4.20 18.97
C PRO A 98 0.36 5.58 19.53
N ASN A 99 0.83 6.65 18.91
CA ASN A 99 0.71 8.03 19.40
C ASN A 99 0.69 9.03 18.24
N ASN A 100 0.65 10.33 18.57
CA ASN A 100 0.62 11.44 17.61
C ASN A 100 1.99 12.03 17.28
N LEU A 101 3.09 11.37 17.63
CA LEU A 101 4.42 11.84 17.25
C LEU A 101 4.60 11.74 15.74
N ALA A 102 5.11 12.79 15.13
CA ALA A 102 5.41 12.83 13.71
C ALA A 102 6.32 11.66 13.28
N VAL A 103 7.32 11.37 14.11
CA VAL A 103 8.28 10.28 13.96
C VAL A 103 8.55 9.63 15.32
N GLN A 104 8.90 8.35 15.32
CA GLN A 104 9.14 7.61 16.55
C GLN A 104 10.61 7.65 16.99
N LEU A 105 10.84 7.44 18.29
CA LEU A 105 12.16 7.27 18.87
C LEU A 105 12.67 5.85 18.68
N GLY A 106 13.92 5.69 18.33
CA GLY A 106 14.59 4.42 18.16
C GLY A 106 16.10 4.48 18.41
N GLY A 107 16.81 3.57 17.77
CA GLY A 107 18.24 3.40 17.90
C GLY A 107 18.65 2.71 19.19
N LYS A 108 19.96 2.44 19.33
CA LYS A 108 20.53 1.69 20.45
C LYS A 108 20.18 2.27 21.83
N GLU A 109 20.02 3.58 21.92
CA GLU A 109 19.73 4.27 23.18
C GLU A 109 18.28 4.77 23.28
N MET A 110 17.43 4.47 22.30
CA MET A 110 16.05 4.96 22.21
C MET A 110 15.96 6.50 22.18
N LYS A 111 16.90 7.17 21.57
CA LYS A 111 16.99 8.64 21.50
C LYS A 111 17.07 9.18 20.08
N THR A 112 17.24 8.31 19.10
CA THR A 112 17.33 8.71 17.70
C THR A 112 15.93 8.80 17.11
N LEU A 113 15.59 9.93 16.50
CA LEU A 113 14.31 10.12 15.82
C LEU A 113 14.39 9.65 14.37
N GLY A 114 13.33 9.03 13.90
CA GLY A 114 13.13 8.69 12.49
C GLY A 114 12.96 9.94 11.62
N THR A 115 12.81 9.73 10.32
CA THR A 115 12.59 10.79 9.32
C THR A 115 11.17 10.79 8.77
N ARG A 116 10.45 9.67 8.90
CA ARG A 116 9.10 9.48 8.36
C ARG A 116 8.13 8.94 9.40
N ALA A 117 6.86 9.29 9.24
CA ALA A 117 5.78 8.75 10.04
C ALA A 117 5.60 7.24 9.78
N VAL A 118 5.26 6.50 10.84
CA VAL A 118 5.04 5.06 10.78
C VAL A 118 3.79 4.76 9.94
N PRO A 119 3.88 3.99 8.84
CA PRO A 119 2.71 3.54 8.10
C PRO A 119 1.94 2.45 8.85
N SER A 120 0.68 2.23 8.53
CA SER A 120 -0.03 1.01 8.96
C SER A 120 0.53 -0.19 8.21
N LEU A 121 0.60 -1.35 8.88
CA LEU A 121 0.91 -2.63 8.25
C LEU A 121 -0.36 -3.41 7.88
N ARG A 122 -1.57 -2.88 8.15
CA ARG A 122 -2.80 -3.50 7.68
C ARG A 122 -3.01 -3.26 6.20
N TYR A 123 -3.57 -4.29 5.52
CA TYR A 123 -3.96 -4.25 4.11
C TYR A 123 -2.81 -3.98 3.14
N ILE A 124 -1.61 -4.52 3.46
CA ILE A 124 -0.43 -4.43 2.58
C ILE A 124 -0.19 -5.69 1.74
N GLN A 125 -0.99 -6.76 1.94
CA GLN A 125 -0.83 -8.07 1.28
C GLN A 125 -0.99 -8.02 -0.25
N ASN A 126 -1.65 -6.99 -0.77
CA ASN A 126 -1.88 -6.81 -2.21
C ASN A 126 -0.97 -5.72 -2.83
N VAL A 127 0.01 -5.21 -2.08
CA VAL A 127 0.95 -4.23 -2.63
C VAL A 127 1.76 -4.89 -3.75
N PRO A 128 1.66 -4.43 -5.00
CA PRO A 128 2.46 -4.98 -6.10
C PRO A 128 3.93 -4.65 -5.91
N ALA A 129 4.81 -5.39 -6.56
CA ALA A 129 6.21 -4.99 -6.67
C ALA A 129 6.31 -3.61 -7.34
N PHE A 130 7.31 -2.82 -6.97
CA PHE A 130 7.49 -1.51 -7.58
C PHE A 130 7.76 -1.61 -9.09
N THR A 131 7.07 -0.78 -9.85
CA THR A 131 7.33 -0.52 -11.26
C THR A 131 7.28 0.98 -11.55
N GLU A 132 8.08 1.47 -12.49
CA GLU A 132 8.03 2.87 -12.94
C GLU A 132 6.83 3.13 -13.85
N HIS A 133 6.35 2.11 -14.54
CA HIS A 133 5.23 2.16 -15.48
C HIS A 133 4.24 1.07 -15.10
N PHE A 134 3.04 1.47 -14.75
CA PHE A 134 1.97 0.57 -14.38
C PHE A 134 0.80 0.72 -15.35
N PHE A 135 0.38 -0.39 -15.91
CA PHE A 135 -0.78 -0.48 -16.80
C PHE A 135 -1.82 -1.35 -16.11
N ASP A 136 -3.02 -0.81 -15.94
CA ASP A 136 -4.11 -1.52 -15.26
C ASP A 136 -4.80 -2.49 -16.23
N ASP A 137 -4.97 -3.73 -15.83
CA ASP A 137 -5.63 -4.79 -16.62
C ASP A 137 -7.16 -4.55 -16.79
N ASP A 138 -7.72 -3.55 -16.08
CA ASP A 138 -9.19 -3.36 -16.00
C ASP A 138 -9.80 -2.56 -17.17
N GLY A 139 -9.05 -2.24 -18.22
CA GLY A 139 -9.73 -1.65 -19.38
C GLY A 139 -8.95 -0.95 -20.46
N ASP A 140 -7.92 -0.19 -20.19
CA ASP A 140 -7.14 0.51 -21.21
C ASP A 140 -5.64 0.40 -20.93
N ASP A 141 -5.04 -0.69 -21.41
CA ASP A 141 -3.60 -0.95 -21.32
C ASP A 141 -2.74 0.15 -21.97
N SER A 142 -3.36 1.16 -22.58
CA SER A 142 -2.66 2.29 -23.19
C SER A 142 -2.35 3.42 -22.20
N ILE A 143 -2.96 3.42 -21.00
CA ILE A 143 -2.77 4.47 -20.01
C ILE A 143 -1.72 4.03 -18.99
N ASP A 144 -0.58 4.68 -18.99
CA ASP A 144 0.45 4.51 -17.96
C ASP A 144 0.06 5.30 -16.70
N ALA A 145 -0.25 4.58 -15.62
CA ALA A 145 -0.55 5.17 -14.33
C ALA A 145 0.71 5.67 -13.58
N GLY A 146 1.89 5.48 -14.15
CA GLY A 146 3.18 5.93 -13.59
C GLY A 146 3.72 5.02 -12.48
N PRO A 147 4.62 5.54 -11.63
CA PRO A 147 5.29 4.74 -10.62
C PRO A 147 4.30 4.20 -9.58
N THR A 148 4.30 2.88 -9.40
CA THR A 148 3.32 2.16 -8.56
C THR A 148 3.99 1.06 -7.76
N GLY A 149 3.48 0.79 -6.54
CA GLY A 149 3.85 -0.38 -5.74
C GLY A 149 5.07 -0.21 -4.83
N GLY A 150 5.60 -1.37 -4.40
CA GLY A 150 6.66 -1.48 -3.41
C GLY A 150 6.23 -1.11 -1.99
N HIS A 151 6.99 -1.58 -1.00
CA HIS A 151 6.75 -1.26 0.41
C HIS A 151 7.52 -0.01 0.85
N ASN A 152 7.21 0.51 2.04
CA ASN A 152 7.57 1.85 2.53
C ASN A 152 6.87 2.99 1.76
N TRP A 153 7.05 4.24 2.27
CA TRP A 153 6.47 5.42 1.65
C TRP A 153 6.99 5.72 0.23
N ASP A 154 8.16 5.22 -0.12
CA ASP A 154 8.85 5.44 -1.39
C ASP A 154 8.96 4.17 -2.26
N GLY A 155 8.26 3.11 -1.89
CA GLY A 155 8.23 1.87 -2.67
C GLY A 155 9.57 1.13 -2.79
N ARG A 156 10.59 1.46 -1.95
CA ARG A 156 11.97 0.93 -2.12
C ARG A 156 12.15 -0.54 -1.79
N ALA A 157 11.24 -1.15 -1.05
CA ALA A 157 11.31 -2.57 -0.73
C ALA A 157 10.32 -3.38 -1.60
N PRO A 158 10.79 -4.40 -2.34
CA PRO A 158 9.96 -5.14 -3.28
C PRO A 158 8.98 -6.12 -2.61
N SER A 159 9.26 -6.52 -1.36
CA SER A 159 8.45 -7.48 -0.60
C SER A 159 8.36 -7.08 0.88
N THR A 160 7.47 -7.72 1.62
CA THR A 160 7.33 -7.50 3.06
C THR A 160 8.55 -7.99 3.83
N HIS A 161 9.18 -9.11 3.42
CA HIS A 161 10.41 -9.58 4.08
C HIS A 161 11.61 -8.66 3.79
N ASP A 162 11.74 -8.10 2.59
CA ASP A 162 12.78 -7.11 2.29
C ASP A 162 12.53 -5.82 3.09
N GLN A 163 11.27 -5.42 3.24
CA GLN A 163 10.89 -4.28 4.08
C GLN A 163 11.27 -4.53 5.54
N ALA A 164 10.99 -5.72 6.10
CA ALA A 164 11.27 -6.04 7.49
C ALA A 164 12.78 -6.00 7.84
N ARG A 165 13.66 -6.20 6.86
CA ARG A 165 15.11 -6.02 7.01
C ARG A 165 15.49 -4.60 7.38
N ILE A 166 14.79 -3.60 6.82
CA ILE A 166 15.13 -2.17 6.97
C ILE A 166 15.06 -1.74 8.44
N PRO A 167 13.93 -1.86 9.16
CA PRO A 167 13.84 -1.44 10.55
C PRO A 167 14.76 -2.25 11.48
N LEU A 168 15.03 -3.52 11.20
CA LEU A 168 15.93 -4.33 12.01
C LEU A 168 17.35 -3.75 12.03
N LEU A 169 17.83 -3.18 10.91
CA LEU A 169 19.18 -2.68 10.74
C LEU A 169 19.31 -1.16 10.80
N SER A 170 18.18 -0.43 10.70
CA SER A 170 18.18 1.04 10.74
C SER A 170 18.65 1.57 12.08
N MET A 171 19.64 2.46 12.05
CA MET A 171 20.15 3.15 13.24
C MET A 171 19.09 4.06 13.91
N HIS A 172 18.05 4.43 13.19
CA HIS A 172 16.92 5.23 13.70
C HIS A 172 15.81 4.36 14.29
N GLU A 173 15.85 3.05 14.09
CA GLU A 173 14.81 2.10 14.50
C GLU A 173 15.41 1.04 15.44
N MET A 174 15.50 -0.23 15.06
CA MET A 174 15.98 -1.30 15.95
C MET A 174 17.51 -1.32 16.15
N GLY A 175 18.28 -0.64 15.31
CA GLY A 175 19.65 -0.24 15.55
C GLY A 175 20.71 -1.35 15.57
N ASN A 176 20.43 -2.55 15.04
CA ASN A 176 21.42 -3.60 14.92
C ASN A 176 22.48 -3.23 13.88
N ALA A 177 23.72 -3.56 14.16
CA ALA A 177 24.84 -3.28 13.26
C ALA A 177 24.73 -4.03 11.93
N ASP A 178 24.27 -5.29 11.98
CA ASP A 178 24.15 -6.17 10.82
C ASP A 178 23.19 -7.35 11.08
N ALA A 179 23.02 -8.18 10.07
CA ALA A 179 22.23 -9.42 10.14
C ALA A 179 22.80 -10.44 11.14
N ALA A 180 24.12 -10.48 11.30
CA ALA A 180 24.75 -11.41 12.22
C ALA A 180 24.42 -11.10 13.68
N GLU A 181 24.32 -9.81 14.04
CA GLU A 181 23.85 -9.39 15.36
C GLU A 181 22.42 -9.84 15.64
N VAL A 182 21.51 -9.68 14.65
CA VAL A 182 20.11 -10.15 14.77
C VAL A 182 20.08 -11.67 14.98
N VAL A 183 20.82 -12.44 14.19
CA VAL A 183 20.89 -13.91 14.32
C VAL A 183 21.48 -14.33 15.67
N ALA A 184 22.50 -13.62 16.17
CA ALA A 184 23.06 -13.90 17.49
C ALA A 184 22.02 -13.69 18.61
N LYS A 185 21.11 -12.73 18.47
CA LYS A 185 19.96 -12.52 19.37
C LYS A 185 18.90 -13.61 19.23
N LEU A 186 18.56 -14.01 18.00
CA LEU A 186 17.64 -15.13 17.74
C LEU A 186 18.13 -16.45 18.38
N LYS A 187 19.43 -16.73 18.33
CA LYS A 187 20.03 -17.90 18.98
C LYS A 187 19.81 -17.93 20.50
N LYS A 188 19.68 -16.77 21.12
CA LYS A 188 19.50 -16.59 22.58
C LYS A 188 18.05 -16.35 22.98
N ALA A 189 17.17 -16.13 22.03
CA ALA A 189 15.75 -15.86 22.28
C ALA A 189 15.05 -17.07 22.94
N SER A 190 14.04 -16.82 23.76
CA SER A 190 13.28 -17.88 24.42
C SER A 190 12.63 -18.86 23.46
N TYR A 191 12.37 -18.43 22.23
CA TYR A 191 11.79 -19.21 21.13
C TYR A 191 12.84 -19.79 20.15
N ALA A 192 14.14 -19.79 20.49
CA ALA A 192 15.18 -20.35 19.62
C ALA A 192 14.95 -21.85 19.32
N ALA A 193 14.39 -22.60 20.27
CA ALA A 193 13.98 -23.99 20.04
C ALA A 193 12.84 -24.10 19.02
N GLN A 194 11.85 -23.19 19.09
CA GLN A 194 10.76 -23.12 18.11
C GLN A 194 11.30 -22.74 16.72
N PHE A 195 12.30 -21.86 16.66
CA PHE A 195 12.95 -21.48 15.40
C PHE A 195 13.60 -22.71 14.73
N ARG A 196 14.38 -23.51 15.48
CA ARG A 196 14.94 -24.77 14.99
C ARG A 196 13.84 -25.77 14.61
N ALA A 197 12.83 -25.92 15.45
CA ALA A 197 11.70 -26.82 15.15
C ALA A 197 10.99 -26.44 13.86
N THR A 198 10.95 -25.16 13.49
CA THR A 198 10.31 -24.66 12.27
C THR A 198 11.18 -24.86 11.04
N PHE A 199 12.49 -24.53 11.09
CA PHE A 199 13.35 -24.45 9.91
C PHE A 199 14.41 -25.54 9.81
N GLY A 200 14.61 -26.34 10.86
CA GLY A 200 15.64 -27.37 10.98
C GLY A 200 16.65 -27.07 12.09
N GLU A 201 17.19 -28.13 12.72
CA GLU A 201 18.13 -28.00 13.85
C GLU A 201 19.40 -27.22 13.48
N ASP A 202 19.82 -27.33 12.23
CA ASP A 202 21.01 -26.70 11.65
C ASP A 202 20.80 -25.27 11.10
N ILE A 203 19.61 -24.70 11.26
CA ILE A 203 19.27 -23.38 10.67
C ILE A 203 20.25 -22.29 11.08
N PHE A 204 20.79 -22.36 12.29
CA PHE A 204 21.71 -21.36 12.80
C PHE A 204 23.18 -21.60 12.40
N ASP A 205 23.49 -22.66 11.67
CA ASP A 205 24.84 -22.92 11.16
C ASP A 205 25.18 -21.98 9.98
N ASN A 206 24.14 -21.52 9.29
CA ASN A 206 24.26 -20.50 8.26
C ASN A 206 23.49 -19.22 8.68
N GLN A 207 24.23 -18.16 8.99
CA GLN A 207 23.66 -16.88 9.47
C GLN A 207 22.79 -16.20 8.42
N GLU A 208 23.18 -16.24 7.15
CA GLU A 208 22.39 -15.63 6.05
C GLU A 208 21.03 -16.32 5.91
N GLN A 209 21.02 -17.64 5.93
CA GLN A 209 19.78 -18.43 5.88
C GLN A 209 18.91 -18.17 7.11
N ALA A 210 19.49 -18.16 8.30
CA ALA A 210 18.74 -17.89 9.53
C ALA A 210 18.09 -16.50 9.48
N PHE A 211 18.81 -15.47 9.02
CA PHE A 211 18.25 -14.12 8.87
C PHE A 211 17.14 -14.08 7.84
N LYS A 212 17.37 -14.65 6.64
CA LYS A 212 16.35 -14.74 5.58
C LYS A 212 15.06 -15.38 6.08
N TRP A 213 15.15 -16.51 6.78
CA TRP A 213 13.95 -17.20 7.27
C TRP A 213 13.28 -16.48 8.45
N ALA A 214 14.02 -15.70 9.21
CA ALA A 214 13.45 -14.78 10.19
C ALA A 214 12.59 -13.71 9.52
N LEU A 215 13.11 -13.09 8.44
CA LEU A 215 12.37 -12.11 7.65
C LEU A 215 11.10 -12.73 7.01
N MET A 216 11.23 -13.94 6.45
CA MET A 216 10.11 -14.69 5.87
C MET A 216 9.04 -15.03 6.93
N ALA A 217 9.42 -15.36 8.18
CA ALA A 217 8.45 -15.58 9.25
C ALA A 217 7.71 -14.28 9.61
N LEU A 218 8.38 -13.14 9.62
CA LEU A 218 7.74 -11.83 9.83
C LEU A 218 6.75 -11.49 8.70
N GLU A 219 7.09 -11.78 7.44
CA GLU A 219 6.18 -11.61 6.30
C GLU A 219 4.96 -12.50 6.43
N VAL A 220 5.12 -13.81 6.64
CA VAL A 220 4.02 -14.77 6.78
C VAL A 220 3.10 -14.40 7.95
N PHE A 221 3.62 -13.82 9.02
CA PHE A 221 2.79 -13.27 10.09
C PHE A 221 1.99 -12.06 9.61
N GLN A 222 2.58 -11.12 8.87
CA GLN A 222 1.91 -9.95 8.34
C GLN A 222 0.88 -10.27 7.23
N GLU A 223 0.93 -11.49 6.71
CA GLU A 223 -0.08 -12.05 5.80
C GLU A 223 -1.20 -12.80 6.52
N SER A 224 -1.30 -12.72 7.86
CA SER A 224 -2.38 -13.34 8.62
C SER A 224 -3.70 -12.60 8.44
N PRO A 225 -4.75 -13.21 7.82
CA PRO A 225 -5.98 -12.50 7.48
C PRO A 225 -6.68 -11.89 8.70
N ALA A 226 -6.77 -12.65 9.79
CA ALA A 226 -7.49 -12.21 10.99
C ALA A 226 -6.90 -10.95 11.63
N GLU A 227 -5.60 -10.71 11.47
CA GLU A 227 -4.89 -9.61 12.13
C GLU A 227 -4.64 -8.42 11.19
N PHE A 228 -4.26 -8.71 9.94
CA PHE A 228 -3.79 -7.66 9.03
C PHE A 228 -4.79 -7.26 7.96
N TYR A 229 -5.75 -8.12 7.57
CA TYR A 229 -6.76 -7.77 6.56
C TYR A 229 -8.11 -8.48 6.79
N PRO A 230 -8.75 -8.25 7.95
CA PRO A 230 -9.95 -8.99 8.35
C PRO A 230 -11.20 -8.66 7.52
N TYR A 231 -11.23 -7.56 6.79
CA TYR A 231 -12.38 -7.09 6.00
C TYR A 231 -13.69 -7.13 6.80
N ASN A 232 -13.66 -6.60 8.01
CA ASN A 232 -14.79 -6.59 8.95
C ASN A 232 -15.17 -5.17 9.43
N SER A 233 -14.94 -4.17 8.58
CA SER A 233 -15.39 -2.81 8.82
C SER A 233 -16.90 -2.67 8.56
N LYS A 234 -17.50 -1.54 9.00
CA LYS A 234 -18.89 -1.21 8.66
C LYS A 234 -19.11 -1.12 7.15
N TYR A 235 -18.14 -0.56 6.42
CA TYR A 235 -18.21 -0.48 4.97
C TYR A 235 -18.18 -1.86 4.31
N ASP A 236 -17.36 -2.79 4.81
CA ASP A 236 -17.36 -4.18 4.33
C ASP A 236 -18.71 -4.87 4.57
N ALA A 237 -19.31 -4.66 5.74
CA ALA A 237 -20.64 -5.17 6.05
C ALA A 237 -21.74 -4.54 5.15
N PHE A 238 -21.60 -3.26 4.81
CA PHE A 238 -22.46 -2.58 3.84
C PHE A 238 -22.33 -3.18 2.44
N LEU A 239 -21.12 -3.40 1.94
CA LEU A 239 -20.86 -4.04 0.65
C LEU A 239 -21.41 -5.47 0.58
N ARG A 240 -21.45 -6.19 1.72
CA ARG A 240 -22.11 -7.51 1.85
C ARG A 240 -23.62 -7.42 2.06
N GLN A 241 -24.22 -6.23 2.05
CA GLN A 241 -25.64 -5.99 2.33
C GLN A 241 -26.09 -6.43 3.74
N GLN A 242 -25.16 -6.49 4.70
CA GLN A 242 -25.42 -6.89 6.09
C GLN A 242 -25.80 -5.72 6.99
N THR A 243 -25.54 -4.49 6.57
CA THR A 243 -25.87 -3.26 7.29
C THR A 243 -26.16 -2.12 6.32
N GLN A 244 -26.67 -1.01 6.87
CA GLN A 244 -26.90 0.22 6.12
C GLN A 244 -25.95 1.33 6.61
N LEU A 245 -25.48 2.16 5.69
CA LEU A 245 -24.83 3.40 6.04
C LEU A 245 -25.90 4.45 6.42
N SER A 246 -25.58 5.30 7.38
CA SER A 246 -26.41 6.47 7.71
C SER A 246 -26.46 7.45 6.54
N LYS A 247 -27.42 8.38 6.54
CA LYS A 247 -27.51 9.44 5.52
C LYS A 247 -26.22 10.25 5.41
N GLN A 248 -25.57 10.52 6.54
CA GLN A 248 -24.31 11.26 6.57
C GLN A 248 -23.18 10.45 5.96
N GLU A 249 -23.02 9.18 6.30
CA GLU A 249 -22.00 8.28 5.75
C GLU A 249 -22.19 8.06 4.24
N LEU A 250 -23.46 7.90 3.78
CA LEU A 250 -23.78 7.79 2.34
C LEU A 250 -23.44 9.08 1.59
N ASN A 251 -23.74 10.25 2.17
CA ASN A 251 -23.37 11.52 1.55
C ASN A 251 -21.85 11.66 1.52
N GLY A 252 -21.16 11.22 2.57
CA GLY A 252 -19.68 11.18 2.61
C GLY A 252 -19.08 10.29 1.51
N LEU A 253 -19.62 9.09 1.31
CA LEU A 253 -19.21 8.19 0.22
C LEU A 253 -19.44 8.82 -1.15
N ARG A 254 -20.60 9.45 -1.37
CA ARG A 254 -20.89 10.15 -2.63
C ARG A 254 -19.88 11.29 -2.89
N LEU A 255 -19.61 12.11 -1.87
CA LEU A 255 -18.65 13.21 -1.98
C LEU A 255 -17.21 12.72 -2.20
N PHE A 256 -16.87 11.59 -1.61
CA PHE A 256 -15.57 10.91 -1.78
C PHE A 256 -15.35 10.47 -3.22
N ASN A 257 -16.40 9.95 -3.88
CA ASN A 257 -16.36 9.45 -5.25
C ASN A 257 -16.60 10.53 -6.33
N ASP A 258 -17.21 11.68 -5.96
CA ASP A 258 -17.59 12.71 -6.91
C ASP A 258 -16.36 13.45 -7.46
N PRO A 259 -16.04 13.35 -8.77
CA PRO A 259 -14.87 13.99 -9.36
C PRO A 259 -14.93 15.54 -9.35
N ALA A 260 -16.15 16.13 -9.24
CA ALA A 260 -16.33 17.58 -9.09
C ALA A 260 -16.21 18.07 -7.65
N LYS A 261 -16.09 17.13 -6.68
CA LYS A 261 -16.05 17.39 -5.24
C LYS A 261 -14.75 16.89 -4.62
N GLY A 262 -14.80 15.78 -3.87
CA GLY A 262 -13.64 15.22 -3.18
C GLY A 262 -12.62 14.61 -4.12
N ASN A 263 -13.10 13.96 -5.18
CA ASN A 263 -12.30 13.18 -6.13
C ASN A 263 -11.29 12.22 -5.46
N CYS A 264 -11.64 11.73 -4.25
CA CYS A 264 -10.72 10.91 -3.47
C CYS A 264 -10.54 9.52 -4.08
N ALA A 265 -11.62 9.01 -4.73
CA ALA A 265 -11.63 7.69 -5.33
C ALA A 265 -10.74 7.57 -6.57
N SER A 266 -10.24 8.68 -7.14
CA SER A 266 -9.26 8.64 -8.22
C SER A 266 -7.94 7.97 -7.84
N CYS A 267 -7.55 8.06 -6.54
CA CYS A 267 -6.36 7.42 -5.99
C CYS A 267 -6.70 6.42 -4.87
N HIS A 268 -7.83 6.62 -4.17
CA HIS A 268 -8.29 5.77 -3.07
C HIS A 268 -9.54 4.97 -3.48
N ILE A 269 -9.37 4.01 -4.37
CA ILE A 269 -10.43 3.23 -5.01
C ILE A 269 -11.39 2.64 -3.97
N SER A 270 -12.68 2.99 -4.04
CA SER A 270 -13.69 2.63 -3.04
C SER A 270 -14.62 1.50 -3.49
N GLU A 271 -14.55 1.09 -4.74
CA GLU A 271 -15.43 0.09 -5.35
C GLU A 271 -14.86 -1.32 -5.25
N ILE A 272 -15.75 -2.32 -5.28
CA ILE A 272 -15.36 -3.72 -5.45
C ILE A 272 -14.80 -3.87 -6.86
N THR A 273 -13.65 -4.54 -7.00
CA THR A 273 -13.04 -4.80 -8.30
C THR A 273 -13.90 -5.72 -9.16
N ALA A 274 -13.66 -5.76 -10.47
CA ALA A 274 -14.34 -6.69 -11.39
C ALA A 274 -14.18 -8.16 -10.98
N SER A 275 -13.06 -8.50 -10.32
CA SER A 275 -12.82 -9.85 -9.76
C SER A 275 -13.55 -10.14 -8.44
N GLY A 276 -14.29 -9.16 -7.89
CA GLY A 276 -15.01 -9.27 -6.62
C GLY A 276 -14.16 -8.99 -5.37
N ALA A 277 -12.93 -8.49 -5.53
CA ALA A 277 -12.10 -8.14 -4.39
C ALA A 277 -12.61 -6.85 -3.69
N PHE A 278 -12.58 -6.84 -2.37
CA PHE A 278 -12.95 -5.68 -1.58
C PHE A 278 -11.95 -4.54 -1.75
N PRO A 279 -12.41 -3.27 -1.76
CA PRO A 279 -11.57 -2.12 -2.04
C PRO A 279 -10.45 -1.97 -1.00
N GLN A 280 -9.26 -1.68 -1.48
CA GLN A 280 -8.09 -1.41 -0.66
C GLN A 280 -7.98 0.07 -0.26
N PHE A 281 -8.76 0.94 -0.89
CA PHE A 281 -8.69 2.40 -0.72
C PHE A 281 -7.29 2.95 -1.02
N THR A 282 -6.68 2.42 -2.05
CA THR A 282 -5.39 2.84 -2.62
C THR A 282 -5.27 2.26 -4.03
N ASP A 283 -4.63 2.98 -4.91
CA ASP A 283 -4.14 2.55 -6.22
C ASP A 283 -2.69 2.06 -6.14
N TYR A 284 -2.05 2.16 -4.95
CA TYR A 284 -0.62 1.96 -4.72
C TYR A 284 0.30 2.87 -5.56
N GLY A 285 -0.25 3.83 -6.29
CA GLY A 285 0.49 4.82 -7.06
C GLY A 285 1.35 5.72 -6.17
N LEU A 286 2.40 6.29 -6.73
CA LEU A 286 3.23 7.27 -6.04
C LEU A 286 3.00 8.65 -6.66
N ILE A 287 2.70 9.64 -5.82
CA ILE A 287 2.30 10.97 -6.26
C ILE A 287 2.86 12.06 -5.34
N ALA A 288 3.19 13.21 -5.90
CA ALA A 288 3.62 14.38 -5.15
C ALA A 288 2.42 15.27 -4.83
N ILE A 289 2.00 15.34 -3.57
CA ILE A 289 0.87 16.18 -3.15
C ILE A 289 1.29 17.47 -2.43
N GLY A 290 2.60 17.72 -2.31
CA GLY A 290 3.13 18.96 -1.77
C GLY A 290 2.80 19.18 -0.29
N VAL A 291 2.91 18.16 0.56
CA VAL A 291 2.72 18.28 2.01
C VAL A 291 3.67 19.33 2.58
N PRO A 292 3.24 20.22 3.50
CA PRO A 292 4.11 21.23 4.09
C PRO A 292 5.23 20.61 4.93
N ARG A 293 6.37 21.28 4.99
CA ARG A 293 7.53 20.86 5.76
C ARG A 293 7.21 20.77 7.25
N ASN A 294 7.53 19.64 7.86
CA ASN A 294 7.29 19.43 9.29
C ASN A 294 8.53 19.80 10.13
N PRO A 295 8.48 20.88 10.93
CA PRO A 295 9.61 21.29 11.76
C PRO A 295 9.89 20.34 12.93
N HIS A 296 8.98 19.42 13.25
CA HIS A 296 9.18 18.43 14.32
C HIS A 296 10.05 17.23 13.89
N ILE A 297 10.46 17.18 12.63
CA ILE A 297 11.45 16.21 12.13
C ILE A 297 12.83 16.88 12.27
N PRO A 298 13.78 16.33 13.08
CA PRO A 298 15.06 17.00 13.32
C PRO A 298 15.90 17.22 12.06
N ALA A 299 15.85 16.31 11.10
CA ALA A 299 16.54 16.45 9.82
C ALA A 299 16.10 17.71 9.06
N ASN A 300 14.86 18.15 9.25
CA ASN A 300 14.31 19.36 8.64
C ASN A 300 14.86 20.66 9.23
N ALA A 301 15.66 20.61 10.29
CA ALA A 301 16.42 21.78 10.79
C ALA A 301 17.53 22.21 9.80
N ASP A 302 18.05 21.27 9.01
CA ASP A 302 18.94 21.60 7.89
C ASP A 302 18.11 22.08 6.69
N PRO A 303 18.26 23.34 6.26
CA PRO A 303 17.49 23.88 5.11
C PRO A 303 17.86 23.22 3.77
N LYS A 304 18.94 22.44 3.72
CA LYS A 304 19.37 21.69 2.53
C LYS A 304 18.85 20.26 2.50
N TYR A 305 18.36 19.76 3.63
CA TYR A 305 17.77 18.43 3.69
C TYR A 305 16.34 18.46 3.16
N PHE A 306 16.02 17.56 2.25
CA PHE A 306 14.66 17.31 1.77
C PHE A 306 14.45 15.81 1.67
N ASP A 307 13.32 15.32 2.17
CA ASP A 307 12.81 14.00 1.85
C ASP A 307 12.03 14.08 0.55
N MET A 308 12.61 13.59 -0.53
CA MET A 308 12.08 13.66 -1.88
C MET A 308 11.39 12.35 -2.34
N GLY A 309 11.11 11.44 -1.40
CA GLY A 309 10.40 10.20 -1.69
C GLY A 309 11.15 9.32 -2.68
N LEU A 310 10.58 9.10 -3.88
CA LEU A 310 11.18 8.23 -4.90
C LEU A 310 12.60 8.62 -5.31
N CYS A 311 12.96 9.90 -5.32
CA CYS A 311 14.31 10.30 -5.71
C CYS A 311 15.27 10.58 -4.53
N GLY A 312 14.92 10.12 -3.33
CA GLY A 312 15.86 10.10 -2.21
C GLY A 312 15.40 10.89 -0.97
N PRO A 313 16.23 10.93 0.06
CA PRO A 313 17.56 10.31 0.21
C PRO A 313 17.55 8.81 0.55
N ASP A 314 16.44 8.26 1.05
CA ASP A 314 16.36 6.86 1.49
C ASP A 314 16.35 5.87 0.33
N ARG A 315 15.81 6.27 -0.81
CA ARG A 315 15.85 5.54 -2.08
C ARG A 315 16.88 6.18 -3.01
N THR A 316 17.77 5.38 -3.60
CA THR A 316 18.91 5.90 -4.34
C THR A 316 18.99 5.46 -5.80
N ASP A 317 18.23 4.42 -6.17
CA ASP A 317 18.19 3.87 -7.54
C ASP A 317 17.50 4.82 -8.54
N LEU A 318 16.59 5.68 -8.06
CA LEU A 318 15.86 6.65 -8.88
C LEU A 318 16.29 8.11 -8.63
N LYS A 319 17.46 8.36 -8.01
CA LYS A 319 17.94 9.70 -7.67
C LYS A 319 18.07 10.66 -8.87
N ASP A 320 18.29 10.10 -10.05
CA ASP A 320 18.48 10.85 -11.29
C ASP A 320 17.16 11.04 -12.07
N LYS A 321 16.05 10.47 -11.59
CA LYS A 321 14.69 10.61 -12.12
C LYS A 321 14.01 11.82 -11.47
N THR A 322 14.39 13.01 -11.91
CA THR A 322 13.97 14.27 -11.26
C THR A 322 12.47 14.52 -11.31
N GLU A 323 11.77 13.93 -12.28
CA GLU A 323 10.31 13.95 -12.44
C GLU A 323 9.59 13.21 -11.30
N TYR A 324 10.27 12.32 -10.58
CA TYR A 324 9.70 11.57 -9.43
C TYR A 324 9.96 12.22 -8.09
N CYS A 325 10.74 13.33 -8.04
CA CYS A 325 11.05 13.98 -6.78
C CYS A 325 9.79 14.57 -6.11
N GLY A 326 9.59 14.19 -4.86
CA GLY A 326 8.42 14.56 -4.07
C GLY A 326 7.28 13.55 -4.07
N MET A 327 7.42 12.44 -4.82
CA MET A 327 6.41 11.40 -4.90
C MET A 327 6.51 10.41 -3.74
N PHE A 328 5.36 10.15 -3.12
CA PHE A 328 5.17 9.18 -2.04
C PHE A 328 3.95 8.31 -2.34
N LYS A 329 3.99 7.07 -1.85
CA LYS A 329 2.93 6.10 -2.13
C LYS A 329 1.60 6.50 -1.51
N THR A 330 0.53 6.38 -2.26
CA THR A 330 -0.86 6.49 -1.80
C THR A 330 -1.12 5.40 -0.74
N PRO A 331 -1.35 5.75 0.53
CA PRO A 331 -1.61 4.76 1.57
C PRO A 331 -3.06 4.25 1.48
N SER A 332 -3.30 3.02 1.93
CA SER A 332 -4.66 2.56 2.19
C SER A 332 -5.35 3.46 3.21
N LEU A 333 -6.64 3.77 2.98
CA LEU A 333 -7.46 4.49 3.96
C LEU A 333 -8.19 3.55 4.93
N ARG A 334 -7.99 2.25 4.83
CA ARG A 334 -8.52 1.32 5.82
C ARG A 334 -7.95 1.64 7.20
N ASN A 335 -8.82 1.73 8.19
CA ASN A 335 -8.48 2.16 9.55
C ASN A 335 -7.91 3.59 9.66
N VAL A 336 -8.07 4.43 8.65
CA VAL A 336 -7.49 5.78 8.64
C VAL A 336 -7.96 6.65 9.81
N ALA A 337 -9.20 6.45 10.29
CA ALA A 337 -9.75 7.20 11.42
C ALA A 337 -9.17 6.78 12.79
N MET A 338 -8.42 5.67 12.87
CA MET A 338 -7.67 5.27 14.07
C MET A 338 -6.31 5.95 14.17
N ARG A 339 -5.83 6.55 13.09
CA ARG A 339 -4.52 7.23 13.06
C ARG A 339 -4.57 8.57 13.78
N GLN A 340 -3.45 8.91 14.42
CA GLN A 340 -3.25 10.17 15.12
C GLN A 340 -2.21 11.07 14.42
N VAL A 341 -1.60 10.59 13.34
CA VAL A 341 -0.58 11.30 12.56
C VAL A 341 -0.69 10.90 11.09
N PHE A 342 -0.56 11.87 10.19
CA PHE A 342 -0.89 11.70 8.78
C PHE A 342 0.22 12.20 7.87
N PHE A 343 0.26 11.68 6.65
CA PHE A 343 1.27 11.82 5.63
C PHE A 343 2.64 11.21 6.00
N HIS A 344 3.54 11.15 5.04
CA HIS A 344 4.87 10.57 5.21
C HIS A 344 5.71 11.29 6.26
N ASN A 345 5.54 12.60 6.42
CA ASN A 345 6.28 13.43 7.36
C ASN A 345 5.52 13.77 8.65
N GLY A 346 4.30 13.22 8.84
CA GLY A 346 3.52 13.44 10.06
C GLY A 346 3.10 14.90 10.30
N ALA A 347 2.91 15.69 9.24
CA ALA A 347 2.61 17.12 9.37
C ALA A 347 1.26 17.42 10.02
N PHE A 348 0.31 16.48 9.99
CA PHE A 348 -1.05 16.68 10.52
C PHE A 348 -1.41 15.62 11.56
N THR A 349 -2.26 16.00 12.51
CA THR A 349 -2.65 15.15 13.65
C THR A 349 -4.15 14.87 13.71
N SER A 350 -4.93 15.30 12.72
CA SER A 350 -6.37 14.97 12.63
C SER A 350 -6.84 14.84 11.20
N LEU A 351 -7.86 14.00 10.98
CA LEU A 351 -8.51 13.87 9.66
C LEU A 351 -9.12 15.19 9.18
N GLU A 352 -9.59 16.04 10.09
CA GLU A 352 -10.14 17.34 9.72
C GLU A 352 -9.07 18.25 9.11
N GLN A 353 -7.85 18.26 9.68
CA GLN A 353 -6.72 19.01 9.10
C GLN A 353 -6.34 18.44 7.73
N VAL A 354 -6.29 17.11 7.59
CA VAL A 354 -6.00 16.43 6.32
C VAL A 354 -7.01 16.83 5.25
N MET A 355 -8.30 16.72 5.56
CA MET A 355 -9.37 17.05 4.62
C MET A 355 -9.35 18.54 4.22
N LYS A 356 -9.14 19.43 5.19
CA LYS A 356 -8.97 20.86 4.92
C LYS A 356 -7.74 21.14 4.06
N PHE A 357 -6.63 20.46 4.30
CA PHE A 357 -5.44 20.58 3.45
C PHE A 357 -5.76 20.19 2.01
N TYR A 358 -6.35 19.02 1.75
CA TYR A 358 -6.70 18.57 0.41
C TYR A 358 -7.52 19.61 -0.38
N VAL A 359 -8.51 20.23 0.23
CA VAL A 359 -9.44 21.14 -0.47
C VAL A 359 -9.04 22.62 -0.38
N GLN A 360 -8.07 22.98 0.46
CA GLN A 360 -7.63 24.36 0.68
C GLN A 360 -6.16 24.61 0.32
N ARG A 361 -5.39 23.57 -0.03
CA ARG A 361 -3.97 23.69 -0.38
C ARG A 361 -3.73 24.77 -1.42
N ASP A 362 -4.58 24.83 -2.43
CA ASP A 362 -4.45 25.71 -3.58
C ASP A 362 -5.33 26.96 -3.49
N THR A 363 -6.49 26.87 -2.83
CA THR A 363 -7.40 28.02 -2.64
C THR A 363 -6.93 28.98 -1.53
N GLN A 364 -6.24 28.46 -0.51
CA GLN A 364 -5.80 29.21 0.68
C GLN A 364 -4.38 28.78 1.11
N PRO A 365 -3.37 28.84 0.21
CA PRO A 365 -2.05 28.29 0.48
C PRO A 365 -1.34 28.92 1.68
N GLN A 366 -1.68 30.16 2.03
CA GLN A 366 -1.14 30.86 3.20
C GLN A 366 -1.53 30.23 4.54
N LYS A 367 -2.48 29.32 4.58
CA LYS A 367 -2.85 28.54 5.79
C LYS A 367 -1.88 27.39 6.05
N TRP A 368 -1.23 26.92 5.01
CA TRP A 368 -0.49 25.67 5.00
C TRP A 368 1.01 25.86 4.89
N TYR A 369 1.42 26.93 4.20
CA TYR A 369 2.83 27.17 3.90
C TYR A 369 3.34 28.46 4.51
N PRO A 370 4.62 28.53 4.91
CA PRO A 370 5.21 29.75 5.43
C PRO A 370 5.30 30.84 4.39
N ARG A 371 5.51 32.09 4.84
CA ARG A 371 5.79 33.24 3.98
C ARG A 371 7.25 33.58 4.00
N ASP A 372 7.76 33.99 2.87
CA ASP A 372 9.06 34.62 2.73
C ASP A 372 9.02 36.08 3.28
N LYS A 373 10.20 36.73 3.38
CA LYS A 373 10.31 38.08 3.93
C LYS A 373 9.57 39.15 3.10
N ASP A 374 9.37 38.88 1.81
CA ASP A 374 8.62 39.74 0.89
C ASP A 374 7.10 39.50 0.93
N GLY A 375 6.64 38.58 1.80
CA GLY A 375 5.24 38.21 1.96
C GLY A 375 4.76 37.10 1.00
N THR A 376 5.58 36.64 0.06
CA THR A 376 5.26 35.54 -0.86
C THR A 376 5.07 34.25 -0.09
N VAL A 377 4.00 33.49 -0.41
CA VAL A 377 3.76 32.17 0.19
C VAL A 377 4.71 31.16 -0.45
N ARG A 378 5.53 30.50 0.38
CA ARG A 378 6.49 29.47 -0.05
C ARG A 378 5.80 28.12 -0.20
N LYS A 379 4.95 28.03 -1.21
CA LYS A 379 4.17 26.84 -1.51
C LYS A 379 5.09 25.65 -1.79
N TYR A 380 4.73 24.45 -1.26
CA TYR A 380 5.49 23.20 -1.40
C TYR A 380 6.89 23.28 -0.79
N ASP A 381 6.99 23.83 0.42
CA ASP A 381 8.26 24.16 1.09
C ASP A 381 9.05 22.93 1.58
N ASP A 382 8.46 21.73 1.55
CA ASP A 382 9.15 20.46 1.81
C ASP A 382 9.78 19.85 0.55
N LEU A 383 9.85 20.63 -0.55
CA LEU A 383 10.45 20.22 -1.82
C LEU A 383 11.37 21.33 -2.36
N PRO A 384 12.57 21.00 -2.89
CA PRO A 384 13.42 21.94 -3.60
C PRO A 384 12.64 22.69 -4.67
N LYS A 385 12.99 23.96 -4.90
CA LYS A 385 12.24 24.84 -5.80
C LYS A 385 12.11 24.27 -7.22
N GLU A 386 13.18 23.65 -7.70
CA GLU A 386 13.28 23.06 -9.05
C GLU A 386 12.32 21.88 -9.28
N TYR A 387 11.91 21.19 -8.22
CA TYR A 387 11.02 20.01 -8.31
C TYR A 387 9.57 20.30 -7.95
N ARG A 388 9.23 21.53 -7.59
CA ARG A 388 7.85 21.92 -7.23
C ARG A 388 6.87 21.80 -8.37
N GLY A 389 7.37 21.73 -9.62
CA GLY A 389 6.57 21.44 -10.81
C GLY A 389 6.01 20.02 -10.86
N ASN A 390 6.57 19.08 -10.08
CA ASN A 390 6.10 17.70 -10.01
C ASN A 390 4.84 17.54 -9.16
N VAL A 391 4.47 18.58 -8.37
CA VAL A 391 3.32 18.49 -7.47
C VAL A 391 2.03 18.42 -8.26
N ASN A 392 1.21 17.41 -7.96
CA ASN A 392 -0.07 17.19 -8.59
C ASN A 392 -1.01 18.41 -8.44
N VAL A 393 -1.58 18.81 -9.55
CA VAL A 393 -2.54 19.93 -9.67
C VAL A 393 -3.90 19.50 -10.22
N GLU A 394 -4.15 18.21 -10.35
CA GLU A 394 -5.45 17.66 -10.73
C GLU A 394 -6.44 17.72 -9.55
N ALA A 395 -7.74 17.59 -9.83
CA ALA A 395 -8.76 17.63 -8.79
C ALA A 395 -8.45 16.65 -7.62
N PRO A 396 -8.62 17.08 -6.38
CA PRO A 396 -9.22 18.32 -5.88
C PRO A 396 -8.27 19.52 -5.81
N PHE A 397 -7.08 19.45 -6.39
CA PHE A 397 -6.01 20.46 -6.34
C PHE A 397 -5.99 21.42 -7.56
N ASP A 398 -6.97 21.34 -8.45
CA ASP A 398 -7.12 22.10 -9.69
C ASP A 398 -7.59 23.55 -9.49
N ARG A 399 -7.87 23.96 -8.26
CA ARG A 399 -8.40 25.27 -7.89
C ARG A 399 -7.30 26.30 -7.66
N LYS A 400 -7.67 27.57 -7.77
CA LYS A 400 -6.74 28.72 -7.64
C LYS A 400 -6.97 29.47 -6.34
N PRO A 401 -5.99 30.27 -5.89
CA PRO A 401 -6.17 31.15 -4.73
C PRO A 401 -7.38 32.04 -4.88
N GLY A 402 -8.27 32.01 -3.87
CA GLY A 402 -9.54 32.75 -3.86
C GLY A 402 -10.75 31.99 -4.35
N ASP A 403 -10.58 30.86 -5.03
CA ASP A 403 -11.69 29.99 -5.39
C ASP A 403 -12.35 29.35 -4.16
N ARG A 404 -13.61 28.90 -4.31
CA ARG A 404 -14.26 28.10 -3.29
C ARG A 404 -13.60 26.73 -3.20
N PRO A 405 -13.30 26.23 -1.99
CA PRO A 405 -12.81 24.85 -1.80
C PRO A 405 -13.76 23.82 -2.42
N ALA A 406 -13.23 22.68 -2.82
CA ALA A 406 -14.00 21.58 -3.41
C ALA A 406 -15.09 21.06 -2.48
N LEU A 407 -14.83 21.07 -1.18
CA LEU A 407 -15.77 20.69 -0.12
C LEU A 407 -15.95 21.85 0.86
N THR A 408 -17.18 22.03 1.33
CA THR A 408 -17.53 22.87 2.49
C THR A 408 -17.15 22.16 3.80
N ASP A 409 -17.10 22.89 4.92
CA ASP A 409 -16.84 22.30 6.24
C ASP A 409 -17.92 21.25 6.64
N GLY A 410 -19.16 21.38 6.18
CA GLY A 410 -20.22 20.38 6.36
C GLY A 410 -19.92 19.10 5.57
N GLU A 411 -19.58 19.24 4.30
CA GLU A 411 -19.22 18.12 3.42
C GLU A 411 -17.95 17.39 3.90
N ILE A 412 -16.96 18.12 4.45
CA ILE A 412 -15.80 17.52 5.10
C ILE A 412 -16.21 16.60 6.25
N LYS A 413 -17.15 17.01 7.09
CA LYS A 413 -17.68 16.16 8.19
C LYS A 413 -18.36 14.91 7.67
N ASP A 414 -19.06 15.00 6.55
CA ASP A 414 -19.71 13.85 5.93
C ASP A 414 -18.68 12.86 5.37
N VAL A 415 -17.64 13.34 4.67
CA VAL A 415 -16.53 12.49 4.22
C VAL A 415 -15.82 11.83 5.41
N ILE A 416 -15.56 12.56 6.50
CA ILE A 416 -14.97 11.98 7.71
C ILE A 416 -15.89 10.91 8.34
N ALA A 417 -17.20 11.11 8.31
CA ALA A 417 -18.14 10.10 8.78
C ALA A 417 -18.04 8.82 7.94
N PHE A 418 -17.93 8.94 6.62
CA PHE A 418 -17.65 7.80 5.73
C PHE A 418 -16.30 7.14 6.05
N LEU A 419 -15.22 7.89 6.17
CA LEU A 419 -13.89 7.34 6.47
C LEU A 419 -13.86 6.56 7.80
N LYS A 420 -14.68 6.92 8.79
CA LYS A 420 -14.82 6.16 10.04
C LYS A 420 -15.46 4.79 9.82
N THR A 421 -16.25 4.59 8.77
CA THR A 421 -16.82 3.28 8.44
C THR A 421 -15.79 2.28 7.92
N LEU A 422 -14.56 2.73 7.62
CA LEU A 422 -13.45 1.90 7.16
C LEU A 422 -12.64 1.28 8.30
N ASN A 423 -13.00 1.55 9.55
CA ASN A 423 -12.35 0.94 10.72
C ASN A 423 -12.84 -0.50 10.89
N ASP A 424 -11.87 -1.41 11.06
CA ASP A 424 -12.14 -2.81 11.36
C ASP A 424 -12.78 -3.02 12.74
N GLY A 425 -13.39 -4.19 12.93
CA GLY A 425 -13.99 -4.59 14.20
C GLY A 425 -15.43 -4.12 14.37
N TYR A 426 -16.13 -3.80 13.28
CA TYR A 426 -17.55 -3.48 13.33
C TYR A 426 -18.39 -4.69 13.76
N GLN A 427 -19.32 -4.45 14.66
CA GLN A 427 -20.35 -5.40 15.09
C GLN A 427 -21.70 -4.89 14.58
N PRO A 428 -22.42 -5.65 13.73
CA PRO A 428 -23.74 -5.28 13.21
C PRO A 428 -24.80 -5.16 14.30
#